data_eb70e82f711d3faafad2096f9cdd4bc6
#
_entry.id   eb70e82f711d3faafad2096f9cdd4bc6
#
_cell.length_a   1.000
_cell.length_b   1.000
_cell.length_c   1.000
_cell.angle_alpha   90.00
_cell.angle_beta   90.00
_cell.angle_gamma   90.00
#
_symmetry.space_group_name_H-M   'P 1'
#
loop_
_entity.id
_entity.type
_entity.pdbx_description
1 polymer ?
#
loop_
_entity_poly.entity_id
_entity_poly.type
_entity_poly.pdbx_seq_one_letter_code
_entity_poly.pdbx_strand_id
1 'polypeptide(L)'
;REIESLSGTEGSEAAALTRMTVILEKCMEKPIRIPDYMTQIKDNITAISAWMRDYRDQPLEVDYIELASADQQFSSVDEKFFSQLAFNWKAFIGSFTEDYTTLSDIDGESDEVLNVWVQLGRDQAQVVKQLAESDFMEKTGIPVSVNLVVGGIVEAALADKQPDVALFIGGEFPVNLAARGLLVDMSQFADYKETEGWFQKYATVQYQYEGGTYGLPISQNWPMLFYRKDILSELGFTAPPQTWQELIDMLPALQRNYMGVGLILPPANVSPATEAGHTYAMLTLQKGLNYYNDAQTRTTFDDIRAVQSFETWTEFYTKYEFEQTYDAFSRFRTGLYPIVVSNYTFFNQLEVASPEIKGLWDFTTVPGTLNEDGTISHASNSSGSAALIF
;
A
#
# COMPACT_ATOMS: atom_id res chain seq x y z
N ARG A 1 -15.15 8.76 -27.49
CA ARG A 1 -16.36 9.35 -28.13
C ARG A 1 -17.54 8.37 -28.12
N GLU A 2 -17.34 7.08 -28.48
CA GLU A 2 -18.43 6.09 -28.42
C GLU A 2 -18.85 5.80 -26.97
N ILE A 3 -17.89 5.64 -26.06
CA ILE A 3 -18.12 5.44 -24.63
C ILE A 3 -18.78 6.67 -24.01
N GLU A 4 -18.32 7.89 -24.32
CA GLU A 4 -18.90 9.15 -23.88
C GLU A 4 -20.35 9.32 -24.36
N SER A 5 -20.64 8.88 -25.59
CA SER A 5 -22.01 8.95 -26.12
C SER A 5 -22.98 7.97 -25.46
N LEU A 6 -22.45 6.89 -24.88
CA LEU A 6 -23.23 5.87 -24.17
C LEU A 6 -23.38 6.18 -22.67
N SER A 7 -22.34 6.77 -22.05
CA SER A 7 -22.34 7.07 -20.61
C SER A 7 -22.98 8.42 -20.27
N GLY A 8 -23.09 9.34 -21.25
CA GLY A 8 -23.64 10.68 -21.03
C GLY A 8 -22.81 11.61 -20.12
N THR A 9 -21.62 11.17 -19.68
CA THR A 9 -20.74 11.91 -18.79
C THR A 9 -19.35 12.06 -19.40
N GLU A 10 -18.82 13.29 -19.42
CA GLU A 10 -17.41 13.55 -19.70
C GLU A 10 -16.61 13.31 -18.40
N GLY A 11 -16.07 12.11 -18.23
CA GLY A 11 -15.19 11.80 -17.09
C GLY A 11 -13.83 12.50 -17.23
N SER A 12 -13.18 12.77 -16.10
CA SER A 12 -11.82 13.33 -16.06
C SER A 12 -10.79 12.47 -16.81
N GLU A 13 -11.08 11.18 -16.94
CA GLU A 13 -10.29 10.13 -17.57
C GLU A 13 -10.28 10.27 -19.10
N ALA A 14 -11.40 10.59 -19.70
CA ALA A 14 -11.50 10.87 -21.14
C ALA A 14 -10.63 12.08 -21.54
N ALA A 15 -10.41 13.01 -20.63
CA ALA A 15 -9.52 14.15 -20.84
C ALA A 15 -8.05 13.73 -21.04
N ALA A 16 -7.59 12.64 -20.42
CA ALA A 16 -6.23 12.13 -20.62
C ALA A 16 -6.06 11.56 -22.04
N LEU A 17 -7.05 10.82 -22.54
CA LEU A 17 -7.06 10.32 -23.92
C LEU A 17 -7.09 11.46 -24.93
N THR A 18 -7.92 12.47 -24.70
CA THR A 18 -8.02 13.67 -25.57
C THR A 18 -6.71 14.44 -25.60
N ARG A 19 -6.09 14.66 -24.42
CA ARG A 19 -4.77 15.31 -24.33
C ARG A 19 -3.70 14.52 -25.09
N MET A 20 -3.67 13.19 -24.95
CA MET A 20 -2.71 12.33 -25.66
C MET A 20 -2.92 12.46 -27.18
N THR A 21 -4.14 12.41 -27.66
CA THR A 21 -4.44 12.57 -29.10
C THR A 21 -3.91 13.90 -29.63
N VAL A 22 -4.19 15.02 -28.94
CA VAL A 22 -3.69 16.34 -29.33
C VAL A 22 -2.17 16.42 -29.35
N ILE A 23 -1.50 15.81 -28.37
CA ILE A 23 -0.03 15.78 -28.31
C ILE A 23 0.54 14.97 -29.48
N LEU A 24 -0.02 13.79 -29.76
CA LEU A 24 0.42 12.93 -30.86
C LEU A 24 0.21 13.62 -32.23
N GLU A 25 -0.90 14.32 -32.45
CA GLU A 25 -1.15 15.11 -33.64
C GLU A 25 -0.07 16.21 -33.83
N LYS A 26 0.28 16.94 -32.75
CA LYS A 26 1.38 17.92 -32.77
C LYS A 26 2.73 17.29 -33.09
N CYS A 27 3.00 16.08 -32.56
CA CYS A 27 4.21 15.33 -32.86
C CYS A 27 4.25 14.88 -34.33
N MET A 28 3.10 14.50 -34.90
CA MET A 28 3.02 14.14 -36.32
C MET A 28 3.24 15.37 -37.24
N GLU A 29 2.71 16.51 -36.86
CA GLU A 29 2.91 17.76 -37.63
C GLU A 29 4.36 18.26 -37.61
N LYS A 30 5.04 18.11 -36.47
CA LYS A 30 6.43 18.55 -36.24
C LYS A 30 7.27 17.55 -35.49
N PRO A 31 7.74 16.48 -36.14
CA PRO A 31 8.47 15.40 -35.47
C PRO A 31 9.72 15.85 -34.70
N ILE A 32 10.38 16.89 -35.13
CA ILE A 32 11.60 17.43 -34.47
C ILE A 32 11.31 17.94 -33.05
N ARG A 33 10.04 18.21 -32.71
CA ARG A 33 9.61 18.67 -31.39
C ARG A 33 9.13 17.55 -30.45
N ILE A 34 9.23 16.30 -30.85
CA ILE A 34 8.88 15.15 -30.00
C ILE A 34 9.57 15.23 -28.61
N PRO A 35 10.86 15.57 -28.52
CA PRO A 35 11.52 15.71 -27.20
C PRO A 35 10.82 16.72 -26.28
N ASP A 36 10.27 17.80 -26.82
CA ASP A 36 9.57 18.84 -26.02
C ASP A 36 8.29 18.32 -25.36
N TYR A 37 7.69 17.26 -25.92
CA TYR A 37 6.44 16.65 -25.44
C TYR A 37 6.63 15.35 -24.66
N MET A 38 7.85 14.85 -24.54
CA MET A 38 8.12 13.52 -23.93
C MET A 38 7.61 13.42 -22.49
N THR A 39 7.79 14.44 -21.66
CA THR A 39 7.28 14.47 -20.29
C THR A 39 5.75 14.37 -20.29
N GLN A 40 5.07 15.17 -21.09
CA GLN A 40 3.60 15.14 -21.18
C GLN A 40 3.07 13.81 -21.72
N ILE A 41 3.79 13.18 -22.67
CA ILE A 41 3.45 11.84 -23.17
C ILE A 41 3.57 10.81 -22.06
N LYS A 42 4.68 10.81 -21.30
CA LYS A 42 4.89 9.91 -20.17
C LYS A 42 3.81 10.08 -19.09
N ASP A 43 3.52 11.31 -18.70
CA ASP A 43 2.48 11.63 -17.72
C ASP A 43 1.09 11.15 -18.16
N ASN A 44 0.74 11.35 -19.42
CA ASN A 44 -0.54 10.87 -19.94
C ASN A 44 -0.58 9.34 -20.07
N ILE A 45 0.51 8.67 -20.41
CA ILE A 45 0.59 7.20 -20.40
C ILE A 45 0.36 6.68 -18.98
N THR A 46 0.99 7.29 -17.98
CA THR A 46 0.81 6.92 -16.58
C THR A 46 -0.64 7.10 -16.13
N ALA A 47 -1.25 8.24 -16.46
CA ALA A 47 -2.67 8.53 -16.14
C ALA A 47 -3.63 7.54 -16.82
N ILE A 48 -3.42 7.23 -18.10
CA ILE A 48 -4.23 6.27 -18.85
C ILE A 48 -4.05 4.86 -18.28
N SER A 49 -2.84 4.48 -17.90
CA SER A 49 -2.55 3.15 -17.33
C SER A 49 -3.20 2.97 -15.95
N ALA A 50 -3.17 4.01 -15.09
CA ALA A 50 -3.88 4.00 -13.83
C ALA A 50 -5.40 3.87 -14.05
N TRP A 51 -5.96 4.67 -14.93
CA TRP A 51 -7.37 4.58 -15.28
C TRP A 51 -7.78 3.21 -15.85
N MET A 52 -6.98 2.61 -16.73
CA MET A 52 -7.27 1.26 -17.25
C MET A 52 -7.31 0.21 -16.15
N ARG A 53 -6.46 0.34 -15.14
CA ARG A 53 -6.48 -0.56 -13.98
C ARG A 53 -7.76 -0.36 -13.16
N ASP A 54 -8.06 0.90 -12.80
CA ASP A 54 -9.23 1.24 -12.01
C ASP A 54 -10.53 0.86 -12.75
N TYR A 55 -10.57 1.02 -14.07
CA TYR A 55 -11.71 0.60 -14.89
C TYR A 55 -11.87 -0.91 -14.99
N ARG A 56 -10.77 -1.67 -14.97
CA ARG A 56 -10.80 -3.14 -14.97
C ARG A 56 -11.31 -3.70 -13.65
N ASP A 57 -10.99 -3.02 -12.56
CA ASP A 57 -11.31 -3.46 -11.20
C ASP A 57 -12.61 -2.82 -10.68
N GLN A 58 -13.34 -2.08 -11.51
CA GLN A 58 -14.63 -1.51 -11.14
C GLN A 58 -15.64 -2.65 -10.85
N PRO A 59 -16.28 -2.62 -9.66
CA PRO A 59 -17.38 -3.53 -9.40
C PRO A 59 -18.51 -3.26 -10.38
N LEU A 60 -19.23 -4.30 -10.73
CA LEU A 60 -20.45 -4.15 -11.51
C LEU A 60 -21.45 -3.33 -10.67
N GLU A 61 -21.66 -2.07 -11.02
CA GLU A 61 -22.65 -1.22 -10.36
C GLU A 61 -24.05 -1.62 -10.82
N VAL A 62 -24.61 -2.59 -10.10
CA VAL A 62 -26.00 -3.03 -10.29
C VAL A 62 -26.73 -2.85 -8.97
N ASP A 63 -27.58 -1.85 -8.89
CA ASP A 63 -28.34 -1.56 -7.67
C ASP A 63 -29.34 -2.68 -7.33
N TYR A 64 -29.96 -3.26 -8.35
CA TYR A 64 -30.82 -4.43 -8.19
C TYR A 64 -31.09 -5.12 -9.54
N ILE A 65 -31.46 -6.38 -9.47
CA ILE A 65 -31.95 -7.17 -10.61
C ILE A 65 -33.39 -7.57 -10.31
N GLU A 66 -34.33 -7.18 -11.17
CA GLU A 66 -35.73 -7.54 -11.05
C GLU A 66 -36.11 -8.62 -12.07
N LEU A 67 -36.69 -9.72 -11.58
CA LEU A 67 -37.26 -10.77 -12.37
C LEU A 67 -38.79 -10.77 -12.15
N ALA A 68 -39.53 -10.45 -13.20
CA ALA A 68 -40.98 -10.41 -13.13
C ALA A 68 -41.62 -11.37 -14.16
N SER A 69 -42.83 -11.87 -13.87
CA SER A 69 -43.61 -12.62 -14.85
C SER A 69 -44.15 -11.69 -15.96
N ALA A 70 -44.49 -12.28 -17.13
CA ALA A 70 -44.84 -11.50 -18.32
C ALA A 70 -46.05 -10.59 -18.18
N ASP A 71 -46.83 -10.74 -17.13
CA ASP A 71 -48.04 -9.99 -16.78
C ASP A 71 -47.79 -8.91 -15.70
N GLN A 72 -46.58 -8.83 -15.13
CA GLN A 72 -46.18 -7.82 -14.17
C GLN A 72 -45.39 -6.69 -14.84
N GLN A 73 -45.59 -5.47 -14.36
CA GLN A 73 -44.81 -4.32 -14.81
C GLN A 73 -43.54 -4.20 -13.93
N PHE A 74 -42.39 -4.01 -14.58
CA PHE A 74 -41.15 -3.72 -13.88
C PHE A 74 -41.22 -2.37 -13.15
N SER A 75 -40.48 -2.27 -12.04
CA SER A 75 -40.33 -1.03 -11.31
C SER A 75 -39.74 0.05 -12.22
N SER A 76 -40.21 1.29 -12.07
CA SER A 76 -39.70 2.42 -12.86
C SER A 76 -38.25 2.70 -12.49
N VAL A 77 -37.37 2.64 -13.48
CA VAL A 77 -35.92 2.95 -13.35
C VAL A 77 -35.68 4.48 -13.34
N ASP A 78 -36.69 5.27 -13.74
CA ASP A 78 -36.56 6.74 -13.78
C ASP A 78 -36.54 7.32 -12.37
N GLU A 79 -35.46 7.96 -12.00
CA GLU A 79 -35.34 8.75 -10.77
C GLU A 79 -36.30 9.96 -10.83
N LYS A 80 -37.40 9.86 -10.12
CA LYS A 80 -38.30 11.00 -9.93
C LYS A 80 -37.68 11.99 -8.95
N PHE A 81 -37.67 13.27 -9.27
CA PHE A 81 -37.16 14.34 -8.42
C PHE A 81 -37.55 14.23 -6.94
N PHE A 82 -38.80 13.87 -6.68
CA PHE A 82 -39.31 13.67 -5.31
C PHE A 82 -38.74 12.42 -4.63
N SER A 83 -38.45 11.37 -5.37
CA SER A 83 -37.80 10.16 -4.83
C SER A 83 -36.37 10.44 -4.43
N GLN A 84 -35.64 11.20 -5.23
CA GLN A 84 -34.28 11.64 -4.97
C GLN A 84 -34.23 12.60 -3.77
N LEU A 85 -35.19 13.52 -3.64
CA LEU A 85 -35.31 14.40 -2.49
C LEU A 85 -35.61 13.60 -1.18
N ALA A 86 -36.51 12.62 -1.27
CA ALA A 86 -36.83 11.75 -0.14
C ALA A 86 -35.66 10.86 0.27
N PHE A 87 -34.91 10.34 -0.72
CA PHE A 87 -33.67 9.59 -0.46
C PHE A 87 -32.62 10.46 0.22
N ASN A 88 -32.36 11.65 -0.31
CA ASN A 88 -31.40 12.59 0.27
C ASN A 88 -31.79 13.00 1.71
N TRP A 89 -33.07 13.16 1.99
CA TRP A 89 -33.55 13.40 3.34
C TRP A 89 -33.37 12.20 4.28
N LYS A 90 -33.67 10.99 3.81
CA LYS A 90 -33.37 9.76 4.56
C LYS A 90 -31.89 9.57 4.81
N ALA A 91 -31.06 9.77 3.79
CA ALA A 91 -29.61 9.70 3.91
C ALA A 91 -29.07 10.75 4.89
N PHE A 92 -29.60 11.99 4.84
CA PHE A 92 -29.25 13.05 5.79
C PHE A 92 -29.63 12.69 7.22
N ILE A 93 -30.84 12.21 7.47
CA ILE A 93 -31.25 11.77 8.81
C ILE A 93 -30.47 10.53 9.22
N GLY A 94 -30.30 9.53 8.34
CA GLY A 94 -29.51 8.32 8.61
C GLY A 94 -28.07 8.62 8.99
N SER A 95 -27.46 9.67 8.42
CA SER A 95 -26.10 10.09 8.78
C SER A 95 -25.94 10.53 10.25
N PHE A 96 -27.05 10.83 10.95
CA PHE A 96 -27.08 11.19 12.37
C PHE A 96 -27.60 10.06 13.28
N THR A 97 -28.28 9.08 12.73
CA THR A 97 -28.98 8.05 13.50
C THR A 97 -28.46 6.65 13.27
N GLU A 98 -27.79 6.43 12.16
CA GLU A 98 -27.26 5.11 11.81
C GLU A 98 -25.74 5.06 11.95
N ASP A 99 -25.25 4.10 12.69
CA ASP A 99 -23.83 3.83 12.82
C ASP A 99 -23.39 2.91 11.66
N TYR A 100 -22.78 3.53 10.62
CA TYR A 100 -22.24 2.82 9.47
C TYR A 100 -20.89 2.13 9.76
N THR A 101 -20.33 2.31 10.94
CA THR A 101 -19.04 1.72 11.34
C THR A 101 -19.21 0.32 11.91
N THR A 102 -20.32 0.05 12.58
CA THR A 102 -20.64 -1.26 13.15
C THR A 102 -21.02 -2.24 12.03
N LEU A 103 -20.28 -3.35 11.95
CA LEU A 103 -20.56 -4.45 11.02
C LEU A 103 -21.36 -5.56 11.67
N SER A 104 -21.30 -5.68 13.00
CA SER A 104 -21.98 -6.72 13.77
C SER A 104 -23.36 -6.25 14.24
N ASP A 105 -24.29 -7.18 14.34
CA ASP A 105 -25.63 -6.93 14.90
C ASP A 105 -25.63 -6.95 16.44
N ILE A 106 -24.46 -7.12 17.05
CA ILE A 106 -24.26 -7.20 18.50
C ILE A 106 -23.78 -5.84 18.98
N ASP A 107 -24.47 -5.29 19.99
CA ASP A 107 -24.09 -4.03 20.63
C ASP A 107 -22.75 -4.19 21.37
N GLY A 108 -21.75 -3.46 20.95
CA GLY A 108 -20.38 -3.49 21.51
C GLY A 108 -20.22 -2.66 22.79
N GLU A 109 -21.26 -1.99 23.28
CA GLU A 109 -21.17 -1.20 24.51
C GLU A 109 -21.38 -2.03 25.81
N SER A 110 -21.66 -3.34 25.68
CA SER A 110 -21.80 -4.25 26.82
C SER A 110 -20.47 -4.82 27.26
N ASP A 111 -20.17 -4.82 28.57
CA ASP A 111 -18.97 -5.42 29.16
C ASP A 111 -18.83 -6.95 28.91
N GLU A 112 -19.88 -7.59 28.42
CA GLU A 112 -19.88 -9.03 28.08
C GLU A 112 -19.50 -9.28 26.60
N VAL A 113 -19.35 -8.22 25.78
CA VAL A 113 -19.07 -8.29 24.35
C VAL A 113 -17.69 -7.76 24.06
N LEU A 114 -16.85 -8.58 23.39
CA LEU A 114 -15.52 -8.16 22.95
C LEU A 114 -15.64 -7.15 21.79
N ASN A 115 -15.22 -5.94 22.01
CA ASN A 115 -15.25 -4.87 21.02
C ASN A 115 -13.96 -4.88 20.19
N VAL A 116 -14.08 -5.19 18.91
CA VAL A 116 -12.96 -5.32 17.98
C VAL A 116 -13.03 -4.25 16.90
N TRP A 117 -11.99 -3.44 16.82
CA TRP A 117 -11.84 -2.46 15.74
C TRP A 117 -10.92 -2.99 14.63
N VAL A 118 -11.35 -2.80 13.39
CA VAL A 118 -10.63 -3.27 12.21
C VAL A 118 -10.29 -2.08 11.32
N GLN A 119 -9.01 -1.88 11.05
CA GLN A 119 -8.52 -0.81 10.18
C GLN A 119 -8.19 -1.34 8.78
N LEU A 120 -9.22 -1.72 8.04
CA LEU A 120 -9.15 -2.25 6.69
C LEU A 120 -10.25 -1.67 5.80
N GLY A 121 -10.33 -2.14 4.56
CA GLY A 121 -11.51 -1.92 3.72
C GLY A 121 -12.72 -2.72 4.21
N ARG A 122 -13.93 -2.27 3.86
CA ARG A 122 -15.19 -2.87 4.33
C ARG A 122 -15.29 -4.36 4.00
N ASP A 123 -14.90 -4.77 2.79
CA ASP A 123 -14.96 -6.17 2.35
C ASP A 123 -14.04 -7.07 3.19
N GLN A 124 -12.85 -6.59 3.50
CA GLN A 124 -11.89 -7.30 4.33
C GLN A 124 -12.37 -7.38 5.80
N ALA A 125 -12.93 -6.30 6.33
CA ALA A 125 -13.52 -6.28 7.67
C ALA A 125 -14.73 -7.24 7.79
N GLN A 126 -15.49 -7.42 6.70
CA GLN A 126 -16.54 -8.40 6.63
C GLN A 126 -16.02 -9.85 6.75
N VAL A 127 -14.87 -10.15 6.17
CA VAL A 127 -14.21 -11.45 6.33
C VAL A 127 -13.78 -11.67 7.78
N VAL A 128 -13.24 -10.64 8.45
CA VAL A 128 -12.90 -10.72 9.88
C VAL A 128 -14.15 -11.01 10.72
N LYS A 129 -15.28 -10.33 10.44
CA LYS A 129 -16.56 -10.61 11.10
C LYS A 129 -16.98 -12.07 10.91
N GLN A 130 -16.96 -12.58 9.68
CA GLN A 130 -17.31 -13.96 9.38
C GLN A 130 -16.44 -14.97 10.14
N LEU A 131 -15.13 -14.73 10.21
CA LEU A 131 -14.21 -15.58 10.97
C LEU A 131 -14.48 -15.50 12.49
N ALA A 132 -14.76 -14.31 13.00
CA ALA A 132 -15.15 -14.15 14.41
C ALA A 132 -16.41 -14.94 14.73
N GLU A 133 -17.44 -14.85 13.90
CA GLU A 133 -18.73 -15.54 14.10
C GLU A 133 -18.61 -17.06 13.94
N SER A 134 -17.95 -17.55 12.87
CA SER A 134 -17.94 -18.97 12.53
C SER A 134 -16.88 -19.80 13.26
N ASP A 135 -15.85 -19.16 13.81
CA ASP A 135 -14.74 -19.86 14.46
C ASP A 135 -14.55 -19.44 15.93
N PHE A 136 -14.31 -18.15 16.18
CA PHE A 136 -13.97 -17.69 17.53
C PHE A 136 -15.17 -17.76 18.50
N MET A 137 -16.31 -17.17 18.12
CA MET A 137 -17.51 -17.16 18.96
C MET A 137 -18.06 -18.57 19.20
N GLU A 138 -18.00 -19.42 18.16
CA GLU A 138 -18.44 -20.82 18.27
C GLU A 138 -17.56 -21.63 19.25
N LYS A 139 -16.22 -21.42 19.23
CA LYS A 139 -15.28 -22.12 20.08
C LYS A 139 -15.19 -21.60 21.50
N THR A 140 -15.32 -20.29 21.68
CA THR A 140 -15.09 -19.63 22.98
C THR A 140 -16.37 -19.30 23.73
N GLY A 141 -17.48 -19.13 23.01
CA GLY A 141 -18.73 -18.61 23.57
C GLY A 141 -18.69 -17.11 23.86
N ILE A 142 -17.61 -16.39 23.50
CA ILE A 142 -17.46 -14.96 23.75
C ILE A 142 -18.05 -14.20 22.56
N PRO A 143 -19.09 -13.37 22.77
CA PRO A 143 -19.64 -12.56 21.68
C PRO A 143 -18.65 -11.46 21.25
N VAL A 144 -18.57 -11.20 19.94
CA VAL A 144 -17.65 -10.22 19.35
C VAL A 144 -18.43 -9.20 18.53
N SER A 145 -18.20 -7.92 18.79
CA SER A 145 -18.65 -6.81 17.96
C SER A 145 -17.51 -6.30 17.09
N VAL A 146 -17.63 -6.44 15.77
CA VAL A 146 -16.63 -5.99 14.82
C VAL A 146 -17.02 -4.65 14.24
N ASN A 147 -16.15 -3.64 14.40
CA ASN A 147 -16.36 -2.28 13.98
C ASN A 147 -15.28 -1.86 12.97
N LEU A 148 -15.71 -1.26 11.86
CA LEU A 148 -14.81 -0.70 10.85
C LEU A 148 -14.42 0.72 11.27
N VAL A 149 -13.14 0.94 11.61
CA VAL A 149 -12.64 2.24 12.04
C VAL A 149 -11.45 2.65 11.20
N VAL A 150 -11.62 3.68 10.37
CA VAL A 150 -10.61 4.12 9.40
C VAL A 150 -9.53 5.02 10.04
N GLY A 151 -9.75 5.51 11.26
CA GLY A 151 -8.80 6.38 11.95
C GLY A 151 -9.31 6.77 13.34
N GLY A 152 -8.56 7.65 14.02
CA GLY A 152 -8.98 8.19 15.33
C GLY A 152 -8.73 7.25 16.52
N ILE A 153 -7.91 6.21 16.38
CA ILE A 153 -7.65 5.24 17.46
C ILE A 153 -6.94 5.90 18.66
N VAL A 154 -6.03 6.84 18.39
CA VAL A 154 -5.31 7.58 19.44
C VAL A 154 -6.27 8.50 20.20
N GLU A 155 -7.11 9.21 19.47
CA GLU A 155 -8.12 10.13 20.03
C GLU A 155 -9.14 9.36 20.85
N ALA A 156 -9.59 8.20 20.38
CA ALA A 156 -10.52 7.34 21.09
C ALA A 156 -9.89 6.79 22.38
N ALA A 157 -8.65 6.32 22.31
CA ALA A 157 -7.93 5.82 23.48
C ALA A 157 -7.70 6.93 24.53
N LEU A 158 -7.41 8.15 24.10
CA LEU A 158 -7.28 9.32 25.01
C LEU A 158 -8.63 9.76 25.61
N ALA A 159 -9.75 9.43 24.96
CA ALA A 159 -11.10 9.73 25.42
C ALA A 159 -11.74 8.57 26.22
N ASP A 160 -10.99 7.53 26.54
CA ASP A 160 -11.47 6.31 27.22
C ASP A 160 -12.62 5.61 26.45
N LYS A 161 -12.49 5.59 25.11
CA LYS A 161 -13.43 4.97 24.16
C LYS A 161 -12.74 4.02 23.21
N GLN A 162 -11.62 3.46 23.62
CA GLN A 162 -10.86 2.48 22.85
C GLN A 162 -11.61 1.16 22.76
N PRO A 163 -11.31 0.31 21.76
CA PRO A 163 -11.78 -1.06 21.72
C PRO A 163 -11.01 -1.93 22.72
N ASP A 164 -11.48 -3.17 22.95
CA ASP A 164 -10.68 -4.18 23.66
C ASP A 164 -9.52 -4.66 22.78
N VAL A 165 -9.78 -4.82 21.49
CA VAL A 165 -8.81 -5.27 20.50
C VAL A 165 -8.86 -4.41 19.25
N ALA A 166 -7.71 -3.99 18.75
CA ALA A 166 -7.61 -3.37 17.43
C ALA A 166 -6.76 -4.22 16.48
N LEU A 167 -7.28 -4.48 15.29
CA LEU A 167 -6.64 -5.30 14.27
C LEU A 167 -6.14 -4.45 13.09
N PHE A 168 -5.02 -4.88 12.51
CA PHE A 168 -4.37 -4.25 11.35
C PHE A 168 -3.81 -2.84 11.62
N ILE A 169 -3.40 -2.61 12.86
CA ILE A 169 -2.78 -1.35 13.25
C ILE A 169 -1.28 -1.41 12.93
N GLY A 170 -0.80 -0.48 12.12
CA GLY A 170 0.59 -0.46 11.61
C GLY A 170 1.36 0.81 11.93
N GLY A 171 2.58 0.89 11.42
CA GLY A 171 3.47 2.03 11.53
C GLY A 171 3.92 2.34 12.95
N GLU A 172 3.89 3.62 13.30
CA GLU A 172 4.27 4.12 14.61
C GLU A 172 3.20 3.94 15.69
N PHE A 173 1.96 3.61 15.31
CA PHE A 173 0.83 3.58 16.26
C PHE A 173 1.03 2.58 17.42
N PRO A 174 1.47 1.33 17.21
CA PRO A 174 1.66 0.39 18.31
C PRO A 174 2.63 0.91 19.37
N VAL A 175 3.79 1.42 18.96
CA VAL A 175 4.80 1.95 19.88
C VAL A 175 4.36 3.27 20.50
N ASN A 176 3.69 4.13 19.74
CA ASN A 176 3.16 5.41 20.24
C ASN A 176 2.11 5.19 21.34
N LEU A 177 1.18 4.26 21.12
CA LEU A 177 0.15 3.90 22.10
C LEU A 177 0.78 3.21 23.33
N ALA A 178 1.75 2.32 23.14
CA ALA A 178 2.50 1.68 24.22
C ALA A 178 3.25 2.72 25.08
N ALA A 179 3.94 3.66 24.45
CA ALA A 179 4.66 4.72 25.16
C ALA A 179 3.74 5.65 25.99
N ARG A 180 2.46 5.70 25.63
CA ARG A 180 1.42 6.42 26.38
C ARG A 180 0.77 5.59 27.48
N GLY A 181 1.13 4.29 27.60
CA GLY A 181 0.53 3.36 28.56
C GLY A 181 -0.91 2.98 28.22
N LEU A 182 -1.30 3.02 26.95
CA LEU A 182 -2.65 2.74 26.50
C LEU A 182 -2.83 1.30 26.02
N LEU A 183 -1.76 0.51 25.94
CA LEU A 183 -1.78 -0.87 25.50
C LEU A 183 -1.36 -1.84 26.60
N VAL A 184 -1.90 -3.03 26.53
CA VAL A 184 -1.49 -4.14 27.40
C VAL A 184 -0.18 -4.74 26.87
N ASP A 185 0.80 -4.93 27.76
CA ASP A 185 2.01 -5.69 27.45
C ASP A 185 1.68 -7.18 27.33
N MET A 186 1.71 -7.70 26.12
CA MET A 186 1.36 -9.09 25.82
C MET A 186 2.42 -10.08 26.37
N SER A 187 3.64 -9.64 26.63
CA SER A 187 4.71 -10.48 27.17
C SER A 187 4.45 -10.98 28.59
N GLN A 188 3.49 -10.37 29.29
CA GLN A 188 3.07 -10.79 30.64
C GLN A 188 2.15 -12.01 30.64
N PHE A 189 1.53 -12.38 29.52
CA PHE A 189 0.68 -13.55 29.42
C PHE A 189 1.48 -14.85 29.44
N ALA A 190 0.99 -15.87 30.14
CA ALA A 190 1.71 -17.14 30.36
C ALA A 190 2.01 -17.91 29.05
N ASP A 191 1.16 -17.77 28.06
CA ASP A 191 1.22 -18.43 26.75
C ASP A 191 1.91 -17.56 25.66
N TYR A 192 2.34 -16.35 26.02
CA TYR A 192 2.96 -15.43 25.05
C TYR A 192 4.13 -16.06 24.29
N LYS A 193 5.03 -16.81 24.99
CA LYS A 193 6.19 -17.42 24.35
C LYS A 193 5.84 -18.51 23.34
N GLU A 194 4.75 -19.22 23.58
CA GLU A 194 4.21 -20.20 22.64
C GLU A 194 3.67 -19.47 21.42
N THR A 195 2.86 -18.45 21.65
CA THR A 195 2.25 -17.60 20.59
C THR A 195 3.33 -16.87 19.77
N GLU A 196 4.35 -16.30 20.40
CA GLU A 196 5.48 -15.67 19.70
C GLU A 196 6.20 -16.66 18.78
N GLY A 197 6.29 -17.94 19.18
CA GLY A 197 6.88 -19.00 18.36
C GLY A 197 6.15 -19.33 17.06
N TRP A 198 4.92 -18.88 16.89
CA TRP A 198 4.16 -19.02 15.62
C TRP A 198 4.62 -18.07 14.53
N PHE A 199 5.30 -16.98 14.90
CA PHE A 199 5.76 -15.96 13.99
C PHE A 199 7.21 -16.17 13.57
N GLN A 200 7.58 -15.54 12.46
CA GLN A 200 8.97 -15.50 12.03
C GLN A 200 9.84 -14.80 13.09
N LYS A 201 11.06 -15.25 13.23
CA LYS A 201 12.01 -14.62 14.13
C LYS A 201 12.11 -13.11 13.83
N TYR A 202 12.04 -12.30 14.87
CA TYR A 202 12.06 -10.84 14.81
C TYR A 202 10.79 -10.16 14.25
N ALA A 203 9.73 -10.89 13.94
CA ALA A 203 8.50 -10.27 13.44
C ALA A 203 7.85 -9.32 14.47
N THR A 204 8.04 -9.58 15.77
CA THR A 204 7.51 -8.78 16.88
C THR A 204 8.36 -7.55 17.21
N VAL A 205 9.59 -7.45 16.71
CA VAL A 205 10.55 -6.38 17.09
C VAL A 205 10.01 -4.97 16.90
N GLN A 206 9.27 -4.74 15.83
CA GLN A 206 8.69 -3.42 15.53
C GLN A 206 7.55 -3.02 16.49
N TYR A 207 7.07 -3.93 17.33
CA TYR A 207 6.01 -3.71 18.32
C TYR A 207 6.53 -3.76 19.76
N GLN A 208 7.84 -3.76 19.93
CA GLN A 208 8.50 -3.77 21.25
C GLN A 208 8.80 -2.37 21.74
N TYR A 209 8.55 -2.12 23.01
CA TYR A 209 8.87 -0.89 23.70
C TYR A 209 9.25 -1.17 25.15
N GLU A 210 10.38 -0.62 25.62
CA GLU A 210 10.89 -0.78 27.02
C GLU A 210 10.88 -2.21 27.55
N GLY A 211 11.14 -3.20 26.67
CA GLY A 211 11.21 -4.62 27.05
C GLY A 211 9.89 -5.38 27.03
N GLY A 212 8.75 -4.69 26.83
CA GLY A 212 7.44 -5.28 26.59
C GLY A 212 7.14 -5.48 25.11
N THR A 213 6.13 -6.29 24.79
CA THR A 213 5.60 -6.49 23.44
C THR A 213 4.14 -6.09 23.40
N TYR A 214 3.80 -5.11 22.56
CA TYR A 214 2.49 -4.47 22.53
C TYR A 214 1.71 -4.72 21.25
N GLY A 215 2.14 -5.68 20.44
CA GLY A 215 1.43 -6.09 19.24
C GLY A 215 1.87 -7.47 18.75
N LEU A 216 0.89 -8.23 18.26
CA LEU A 216 1.15 -9.48 17.55
C LEU A 216 1.04 -9.25 16.04
N PRO A 217 2.04 -9.66 15.24
CA PRO A 217 2.03 -9.43 13.81
C PRO A 217 0.84 -10.09 13.11
N ILE A 218 0.08 -9.33 12.32
CA ILE A 218 -0.94 -9.86 11.41
C ILE A 218 -0.38 -9.93 10.00
N SER A 219 0.34 -8.90 9.59
CA SER A 219 0.99 -8.84 8.29
C SER A 219 2.42 -8.32 8.41
N GLN A 220 3.26 -8.74 7.48
CA GLN A 220 4.61 -8.25 7.35
C GLN A 220 4.92 -8.00 5.89
N ASN A 221 5.56 -6.88 5.58
CA ASN A 221 5.95 -6.46 4.25
C ASN A 221 7.37 -5.90 4.27
N TRP A 222 8.12 -6.10 3.20
CA TRP A 222 9.50 -5.64 3.07
C TRP A 222 9.85 -5.33 1.62
N PRO A 223 10.82 -4.46 1.37
CA PRO A 223 11.27 -4.14 0.03
C PRO A 223 12.01 -5.31 -0.62
N MET A 224 11.76 -5.49 -1.92
CA MET A 224 12.44 -6.44 -2.79
C MET A 224 12.80 -5.73 -4.11
N LEU A 225 13.78 -6.24 -4.81
CA LEU A 225 14.07 -5.84 -6.18
C LEU A 225 13.36 -6.79 -7.14
N PHE A 226 12.46 -6.27 -7.95
CA PHE A 226 11.80 -6.97 -9.05
C PHE A 226 12.49 -6.63 -10.36
N TYR A 227 12.69 -7.62 -11.23
CA TYR A 227 13.37 -7.40 -12.50
C TYR A 227 12.82 -8.24 -13.64
N ARG A 228 12.85 -7.69 -14.86
CA ARG A 228 12.47 -8.34 -16.11
C ARG A 228 13.65 -9.11 -16.67
N LYS A 229 13.60 -10.44 -16.56
CA LYS A 229 14.66 -11.35 -17.05
C LYS A 229 14.89 -11.23 -18.55
N ASP A 230 13.80 -11.16 -19.31
CA ASP A 230 13.81 -11.02 -20.76
C ASP A 230 14.51 -9.73 -21.18
N ILE A 231 14.11 -8.59 -20.63
CA ILE A 231 14.65 -7.28 -20.98
C ILE A 231 16.13 -7.14 -20.56
N LEU A 232 16.47 -7.57 -19.35
CA LEU A 232 17.86 -7.52 -18.90
C LEU A 232 18.77 -8.37 -19.80
N SER A 233 18.30 -9.56 -20.21
CA SER A 233 19.00 -10.43 -21.14
C SER A 233 19.19 -9.78 -22.52
N GLU A 234 18.17 -9.12 -23.07
CA GLU A 234 18.24 -8.37 -24.34
C GLU A 234 19.25 -7.21 -24.28
N LEU A 235 19.37 -6.58 -23.11
CA LEU A 235 20.36 -5.52 -22.87
C LEU A 235 21.77 -6.05 -22.58
N GLY A 236 21.95 -7.37 -22.53
CA GLY A 236 23.24 -8.03 -22.31
C GLY A 236 23.60 -8.25 -20.84
N PHE A 237 22.66 -8.07 -19.91
CA PHE A 237 22.87 -8.34 -18.49
C PHE A 237 22.49 -9.79 -18.16
N THR A 238 23.38 -10.50 -17.47
CA THR A 238 23.19 -11.91 -17.11
C THR A 238 22.55 -12.11 -15.74
N ALA A 239 22.50 -11.07 -14.90
CA ALA A 239 21.97 -11.08 -13.55
C ALA A 239 21.40 -9.71 -13.16
N PRO A 240 20.50 -9.64 -12.19
CA PRO A 240 20.08 -8.38 -11.58
C PRO A 240 21.21 -7.76 -10.75
N PRO A 241 21.20 -6.43 -10.54
CA PRO A 241 22.24 -5.75 -9.77
C PRO A 241 22.21 -6.20 -8.31
N GLN A 242 23.37 -6.52 -7.75
CA GLN A 242 23.54 -6.89 -6.35
C GLN A 242 23.83 -5.67 -5.47
N THR A 243 24.36 -4.60 -6.05
CA THR A 243 24.70 -3.36 -5.34
C THR A 243 24.05 -2.15 -6.00
N TRP A 244 23.93 -1.06 -5.25
CA TRP A 244 23.49 0.23 -5.78
C TRP A 244 24.41 0.73 -6.89
N GLN A 245 25.73 0.46 -6.77
CA GLN A 245 26.68 0.83 -7.82
C GLN A 245 26.44 0.05 -9.12
N GLU A 246 26.22 -1.27 -9.03
CA GLU A 246 25.87 -2.07 -10.20
C GLU A 246 24.57 -1.59 -10.86
N LEU A 247 23.57 -1.20 -10.06
CA LEU A 247 22.34 -0.60 -10.57
C LEU A 247 22.62 0.69 -11.35
N ILE A 248 23.47 1.56 -10.80
CA ILE A 248 23.87 2.81 -11.46
C ILE A 248 24.63 2.52 -12.75
N ASP A 249 25.51 1.53 -12.76
CA ASP A 249 26.29 1.14 -13.94
C ASP A 249 25.39 0.58 -15.08
N MET A 250 24.20 0.07 -14.76
CA MET A 250 23.20 -0.37 -15.74
C MET A 250 22.42 0.80 -16.38
N LEU A 251 22.32 1.95 -15.71
CA LEU A 251 21.50 3.08 -16.16
C LEU A 251 21.80 3.57 -17.57
N PRO A 252 23.07 3.70 -18.04
CA PRO A 252 23.34 4.15 -19.40
C PRO A 252 22.75 3.23 -20.48
N ALA A 253 22.68 1.92 -20.23
CA ALA A 253 22.06 0.98 -21.15
C ALA A 253 20.52 1.09 -21.11
N LEU A 254 19.94 1.25 -19.93
CA LEU A 254 18.51 1.44 -19.76
C LEU A 254 18.05 2.74 -20.41
N GLN A 255 18.70 3.87 -20.11
CA GLN A 255 18.31 5.20 -20.59
C GLN A 255 18.45 5.33 -22.10
N ARG A 256 19.45 4.71 -22.72
CA ARG A 256 19.57 4.67 -24.20
C ARG A 256 18.37 3.99 -24.87
N ASN A 257 17.69 3.09 -24.15
CA ASN A 257 16.48 2.40 -24.61
C ASN A 257 15.21 3.03 -24.05
N TYR A 258 15.26 4.26 -23.53
CA TYR A 258 14.13 4.98 -22.92
C TYR A 258 13.51 4.25 -21.74
N MET A 259 14.31 3.44 -21.05
CA MET A 259 13.93 2.70 -19.86
C MET A 259 14.46 3.39 -18.61
N GLY A 260 13.77 3.19 -17.50
CA GLY A 260 14.16 3.71 -16.19
C GLY A 260 14.17 2.64 -15.11
N VAL A 261 14.41 3.08 -13.90
CA VAL A 261 14.38 2.27 -12.68
C VAL A 261 13.36 2.89 -11.72
N GLY A 262 12.55 2.04 -11.10
CA GLY A 262 11.61 2.43 -10.07
C GLY A 262 12.17 2.20 -8.67
N LEU A 263 12.09 3.21 -7.81
CA LEU A 263 12.34 3.09 -6.38
C LEU A 263 11.06 3.29 -5.60
N ILE A 264 10.98 2.72 -4.39
CA ILE A 264 9.85 2.96 -3.49
C ILE A 264 9.82 4.46 -3.15
N LEU A 265 8.69 5.07 -3.46
CA LEU A 265 8.36 6.43 -3.07
C LEU A 265 7.22 6.34 -2.08
N PRO A 266 7.30 7.03 -0.94
CA PRO A 266 6.15 7.15 -0.06
C PRO A 266 5.04 7.90 -0.83
N PRO A 267 3.83 7.34 -0.92
CA PRO A 267 2.72 8.04 -1.54
C PRO A 267 2.44 9.33 -0.75
N ALA A 268 2.22 10.41 -1.47
CA ALA A 268 2.05 11.74 -0.88
C ALA A 268 0.85 11.86 0.08
N ASN A 269 -0.07 10.91 0.04
CA ASN A 269 -1.36 10.96 0.75
C ASN A 269 -1.67 9.73 1.62
N VAL A 270 -0.71 8.82 1.80
CA VAL A 270 -0.91 7.64 2.64
C VAL A 270 -0.13 7.82 3.94
N SER A 271 -0.75 7.43 5.05
CA SER A 271 -0.10 7.44 6.35
C SER A 271 1.26 6.71 6.26
N PRO A 272 2.35 7.27 6.79
CA PRO A 272 3.65 6.60 6.89
C PRO A 272 3.57 5.22 7.54
N ALA A 273 2.47 4.96 8.24
CA ALA A 273 2.18 3.72 8.94
C ALA A 273 2.09 2.47 8.07
N THR A 274 1.83 2.60 6.77
CA THR A 274 1.57 1.44 5.89
C THR A 274 2.69 1.16 4.90
N GLU A 275 3.63 2.08 4.71
CA GLU A 275 4.70 1.94 3.71
C GLU A 275 6.06 1.73 4.38
N ALA A 276 6.58 0.53 4.23
CA ALA A 276 7.94 0.24 4.60
C ALA A 276 8.92 0.80 3.58
N GLY A 277 10.02 1.27 4.08
CA GLY A 277 11.21 1.32 3.30
C GLY A 277 11.34 2.54 2.45
N HIS A 278 11.50 3.63 3.11
CA HIS A 278 12.18 4.75 2.47
C HIS A 278 13.56 4.30 2.00
N THR A 279 13.92 4.57 0.76
CA THR A 279 15.24 4.26 0.22
C THR A 279 16.38 4.78 1.12
N TYR A 280 16.17 5.94 1.74
CA TYR A 280 17.12 6.48 2.72
C TYR A 280 17.31 5.56 3.93
N ALA A 281 16.23 4.97 4.46
CA ALA A 281 16.34 4.02 5.57
C ALA A 281 17.13 2.77 5.17
N MET A 282 16.90 2.23 3.97
CA MET A 282 17.71 1.10 3.45
C MET A 282 19.19 1.47 3.39
N LEU A 283 19.54 2.62 2.82
CA LEU A 283 20.92 3.07 2.68
C LEU A 283 21.62 3.26 4.04
N THR A 284 20.93 3.78 5.05
CA THR A 284 21.49 3.94 6.39
C THR A 284 21.68 2.60 7.09
N LEU A 285 20.67 1.73 7.06
CA LEU A 285 20.73 0.40 7.64
C LEU A 285 21.82 -0.47 6.99
N GLN A 286 22.01 -0.39 5.67
CA GLN A 286 23.05 -1.10 4.95
C GLN A 286 24.47 -0.69 5.37
N LYS A 287 24.63 0.54 5.86
CA LYS A 287 25.89 1.04 6.46
C LYS A 287 25.99 0.77 7.97
N GLY A 288 25.09 -0.07 8.53
CA GLY A 288 25.09 -0.43 9.93
C GLY A 288 24.71 0.72 10.85
N LEU A 289 23.87 1.67 10.38
CA LEU A 289 23.44 2.83 11.15
C LEU A 289 21.93 2.78 11.38
N ASN A 290 21.53 2.84 12.65
CA ASN A 290 20.15 3.10 13.06
C ASN A 290 19.89 4.60 13.19
N TYR A 291 18.63 5.03 13.21
CA TYR A 291 18.26 6.45 13.36
C TYR A 291 18.56 7.02 14.74
N TYR A 292 18.67 6.17 15.74
CA TYR A 292 19.05 6.52 17.10
C TYR A 292 20.25 5.69 17.53
N ASN A 293 21.02 6.23 18.47
CA ASN A 293 22.06 5.49 19.17
C ASN A 293 21.45 4.36 20.01
N ASP A 294 22.26 3.40 20.48
CA ASP A 294 21.79 2.20 21.22
C ASP A 294 21.00 2.57 22.50
N ALA A 295 21.34 3.71 23.12
CA ALA A 295 20.64 4.23 24.30
C ALA A 295 19.34 4.99 23.96
N GLN A 296 19.00 5.16 22.67
CA GLN A 296 17.83 5.92 22.17
C GLN A 296 17.71 7.36 22.67
N THR A 297 18.83 7.96 23.05
CA THR A 297 18.91 9.32 23.62
C THR A 297 19.28 10.40 22.62
N ARG A 298 19.82 10.01 21.46
CA ARG A 298 20.30 10.93 20.43
C ARG A 298 20.08 10.31 19.05
N THR A 299 19.70 11.15 18.10
CA THR A 299 19.66 10.78 16.68
C THR A 299 21.07 10.65 16.11
N THR A 300 21.20 9.88 15.02
CA THR A 300 22.47 9.61 14.34
C THR A 300 22.59 10.32 12.99
N PHE A 301 21.73 11.29 12.72
CA PHE A 301 21.72 11.99 11.42
C PHE A 301 22.96 12.84 11.15
N ASP A 302 23.73 13.15 12.17
CA ASP A 302 25.04 13.81 12.07
C ASP A 302 26.23 12.84 11.86
N ASP A 303 26.00 11.52 11.86
CA ASP A 303 27.01 10.54 11.46
C ASP A 303 27.29 10.65 9.96
N ILE A 304 28.58 10.56 9.58
CA ILE A 304 29.01 10.67 8.18
C ILE A 304 28.31 9.65 7.28
N ARG A 305 27.96 8.47 7.80
CA ARG A 305 27.25 7.43 7.07
C ARG A 305 25.81 7.85 6.74
N ALA A 306 25.15 8.58 7.65
CA ALA A 306 23.81 9.14 7.41
C ALA A 306 23.86 10.22 6.32
N VAL A 307 24.86 11.12 6.40
CA VAL A 307 25.06 12.18 5.39
C VAL A 307 25.32 11.58 4.02
N GLN A 308 26.24 10.61 3.91
CA GLN A 308 26.52 9.90 2.64
C GLN A 308 25.29 9.14 2.11
N SER A 309 24.48 8.57 3.00
CA SER A 309 23.24 7.91 2.59
C SER A 309 22.22 8.90 2.03
N PHE A 310 22.15 10.09 2.61
CA PHE A 310 21.30 11.18 2.11
C PHE A 310 21.80 11.70 0.76
N GLU A 311 23.10 11.90 0.60
CA GLU A 311 23.72 12.27 -0.69
C GLU A 311 23.39 11.24 -1.77
N THR A 312 23.62 9.96 -1.50
CA THR A 312 23.30 8.87 -2.44
C THR A 312 21.82 8.87 -2.81
N TRP A 313 20.94 9.00 -1.81
CA TRP A 313 19.49 9.03 -2.02
C TRP A 313 19.06 10.21 -2.92
N THR A 314 19.58 11.40 -2.66
CA THR A 314 19.27 12.59 -3.45
C THR A 314 19.87 12.53 -4.85
N GLU A 315 21.04 11.92 -5.03
CA GLU A 315 21.67 11.71 -6.33
C GLU A 315 20.84 10.84 -7.28
N PHE A 316 20.06 9.89 -6.77
CA PHE A 316 19.13 9.13 -7.61
C PHE A 316 18.22 10.04 -8.43
N TYR A 317 17.76 11.13 -7.84
CA TYR A 317 16.82 12.08 -8.47
C TYR A 317 17.55 13.22 -9.21
N THR A 318 18.59 13.77 -8.62
CA THR A 318 19.25 14.98 -9.13
C THR A 318 20.32 14.69 -10.19
N LYS A 319 20.90 13.51 -10.17
CA LYS A 319 22.01 13.11 -11.05
C LYS A 319 21.64 11.98 -12.00
N TYR A 320 20.87 11.01 -11.52
CA TYR A 320 20.50 9.83 -12.28
C TYR A 320 19.10 9.87 -12.86
N GLU A 321 18.35 10.96 -12.64
CA GLU A 321 17.06 11.27 -13.24
C GLU A 321 15.96 10.25 -12.93
N PHE A 322 15.97 9.65 -11.73
CA PHE A 322 14.88 8.78 -11.31
C PHE A 322 13.59 9.60 -11.14
N GLU A 323 12.48 9.07 -11.63
CA GLU A 323 11.18 9.74 -11.52
C GLU A 323 10.68 9.70 -10.07
N GLN A 324 10.17 10.82 -9.57
CA GLN A 324 9.58 10.94 -8.23
C GLN A 324 8.12 10.50 -8.17
N THR A 325 7.48 10.40 -9.33
CA THR A 325 6.07 9.99 -9.44
C THR A 325 5.91 9.10 -10.66
N TYR A 326 5.52 7.87 -10.47
CA TYR A 326 5.29 6.91 -11.54
C TYR A 326 4.36 5.80 -11.06
N ASP A 327 3.70 5.12 -11.98
CA ASP A 327 2.98 3.89 -11.69
C ASP A 327 3.92 2.69 -11.87
N ALA A 328 4.35 2.09 -10.76
CA ALA A 328 5.31 0.99 -10.76
C ALA A 328 4.80 -0.23 -11.55
N PHE A 329 3.52 -0.56 -11.37
CA PHE A 329 2.91 -1.72 -11.99
C PHE A 329 2.87 -1.59 -13.52
N SER A 330 2.35 -0.49 -14.03
CA SER A 330 2.27 -0.25 -15.48
C SER A 330 3.64 -0.13 -16.14
N ARG A 331 4.58 0.56 -15.47
CA ARG A 331 5.94 0.72 -16.00
C ARG A 331 6.70 -0.61 -16.04
N PHE A 332 6.58 -1.43 -15.02
CA PHE A 332 7.21 -2.75 -14.98
C PHE A 332 6.57 -3.71 -15.99
N ARG A 333 5.25 -3.76 -16.02
CA ARG A 333 4.47 -4.60 -16.93
C ARG A 333 4.79 -4.31 -18.39
N THR A 334 4.89 -3.04 -18.77
CA THR A 334 5.22 -2.61 -20.14
C THR A 334 6.72 -2.69 -20.46
N GLY A 335 7.58 -2.96 -19.48
CA GLY A 335 9.02 -3.02 -19.64
C GLY A 335 9.72 -1.66 -19.65
N LEU A 336 9.00 -0.56 -19.43
CA LEU A 336 9.61 0.77 -19.33
C LEU A 336 10.50 0.91 -18.10
N TYR A 337 10.16 0.20 -17.01
CA TYR A 337 11.01 0.06 -15.83
C TYR A 337 11.28 -1.41 -15.59
N PRO A 338 12.31 -1.97 -16.25
CA PRO A 338 12.62 -3.39 -16.11
C PRO A 338 13.23 -3.75 -14.75
N ILE A 339 13.54 -2.77 -13.93
CA ILE A 339 14.01 -2.92 -12.55
C ILE A 339 13.18 -2.00 -11.66
N VAL A 340 12.54 -2.57 -10.64
CA VAL A 340 11.74 -1.85 -9.67
C VAL A 340 12.04 -2.37 -8.27
N VAL A 341 12.39 -1.48 -7.35
CA VAL A 341 12.41 -1.77 -5.92
C VAL A 341 11.02 -1.44 -5.38
N SER A 342 10.31 -2.44 -4.90
CA SER A 342 8.94 -2.31 -4.38
C SER A 342 8.73 -3.24 -3.20
N ASN A 343 7.61 -3.08 -2.49
CA ASN A 343 7.25 -3.97 -1.41
C ASN A 343 6.86 -5.37 -1.94
N TYR A 344 7.02 -6.39 -1.12
CA TYR A 344 6.69 -7.77 -1.51
C TYR A 344 5.25 -7.94 -2.00
N THR A 345 4.32 -7.10 -1.56
CA THR A 345 2.93 -7.08 -2.09
C THR A 345 2.86 -6.88 -3.61
N PHE A 346 3.88 -6.29 -4.21
CA PHE A 346 4.00 -6.15 -5.66
C PHE A 346 4.05 -7.50 -6.40
N PHE A 347 4.59 -8.54 -5.75
CA PHE A 347 4.54 -9.91 -6.26
C PHE A 347 3.11 -10.36 -6.53
N ASN A 348 2.22 -10.20 -5.54
CA ASN A 348 0.82 -10.60 -5.69
C ASN A 348 0.12 -9.81 -6.79
N GLN A 349 0.43 -8.52 -6.91
CA GLN A 349 -0.12 -7.66 -7.95
C GLN A 349 0.31 -8.12 -9.35
N LEU A 350 1.58 -8.49 -9.53
CA LEU A 350 2.10 -9.02 -10.80
C LEU A 350 1.51 -10.38 -11.15
N GLU A 351 1.42 -11.31 -10.18
CA GLU A 351 0.87 -12.64 -10.42
C GLU A 351 -0.60 -12.61 -10.83
N VAL A 352 -1.39 -11.73 -10.22
CA VAL A 352 -2.84 -11.66 -10.47
C VAL A 352 -3.17 -10.80 -11.69
N ALA A 353 -2.52 -9.65 -11.84
CA ALA A 353 -2.94 -8.63 -12.80
C ALA A 353 -2.06 -8.54 -14.07
N SER A 354 -0.99 -9.37 -14.19
CA SER A 354 -0.09 -9.34 -15.35
C SER A 354 0.22 -10.74 -15.90
N PRO A 355 -0.79 -11.54 -16.28
CA PRO A 355 -0.57 -12.89 -16.78
C PRO A 355 0.28 -12.94 -18.05
N GLU A 356 0.31 -11.86 -18.85
CA GLU A 356 1.07 -11.75 -20.11
C GLU A 356 2.59 -11.68 -19.91
N ILE A 357 3.07 -11.30 -18.72
CA ILE A 357 4.50 -11.29 -18.40
C ILE A 357 4.90 -12.42 -17.44
N LYS A 358 4.00 -13.36 -17.21
CA LYS A 358 4.27 -14.50 -16.32
C LYS A 358 5.49 -15.30 -16.79
N GLY A 359 6.43 -15.54 -15.89
CA GLY A 359 7.69 -16.23 -16.17
C GLY A 359 8.79 -15.35 -16.79
N LEU A 360 8.48 -14.11 -17.22
CA LEU A 360 9.46 -13.17 -17.78
C LEU A 360 10.15 -12.32 -16.72
N TRP A 361 9.72 -12.36 -15.47
CA TRP A 361 10.26 -11.60 -14.37
C TRP A 361 10.64 -12.50 -13.19
N ASP A 362 11.38 -11.92 -12.26
CA ASP A 362 11.75 -12.55 -11.01
C ASP A 362 12.01 -11.46 -9.96
N PHE A 363 12.32 -11.85 -8.73
CA PHE A 363 12.66 -10.91 -7.68
C PHE A 363 13.83 -11.43 -6.82
N THR A 364 14.51 -10.51 -6.17
CA THR A 364 15.65 -10.79 -5.29
C THR A 364 15.69 -9.75 -4.16
N THR A 365 16.68 -9.85 -3.28
CA THR A 365 16.94 -8.82 -2.27
C THR A 365 17.15 -7.45 -2.91
N VAL A 366 16.89 -6.39 -2.16
CA VAL A 366 17.20 -5.02 -2.60
C VAL A 366 18.71 -4.88 -2.92
N PRO A 367 19.11 -3.94 -3.80
CA PRO A 367 20.53 -3.68 -4.01
C PRO A 367 21.22 -3.34 -2.69
N GLY A 368 22.38 -3.90 -2.48
CA GLY A 368 23.13 -3.75 -1.24
C GLY A 368 24.18 -2.64 -1.33
N THR A 369 24.70 -2.28 -0.16
CA THR A 369 25.89 -1.44 -0.03
C THR A 369 27.11 -2.30 0.24
N LEU A 370 28.16 -2.12 -0.54
CA LEU A 370 29.46 -2.76 -0.29
C LEU A 370 30.13 -2.03 0.88
N ASN A 371 30.38 -2.75 1.96
CA ASN A 371 31.05 -2.25 3.15
C ASN A 371 32.57 -2.36 3.05
N GLU A 372 33.28 -1.65 3.93
CA GLU A 372 34.75 -1.62 3.97
C GLU A 372 35.39 -3.00 4.21
N ASP A 373 34.70 -3.90 4.87
CA ASP A 373 35.11 -5.29 5.13
C ASP A 373 34.91 -6.23 3.92
N GLY A 374 34.41 -5.71 2.79
CA GLY A 374 34.12 -6.45 1.57
C GLY A 374 32.79 -7.20 1.58
N THR A 375 31.97 -7.08 2.63
CA THR A 375 30.64 -7.65 2.68
C THR A 375 29.62 -6.75 1.98
N ILE A 376 28.60 -7.34 1.35
CA ILE A 376 27.47 -6.61 0.81
C ILE A 376 26.31 -6.72 1.78
N SER A 377 25.86 -5.59 2.30
CA SER A 377 24.68 -5.53 3.16
C SER A 377 23.44 -5.22 2.34
N HIS A 378 22.46 -6.12 2.38
CA HIS A 378 21.12 -5.94 1.80
C HIS A 378 20.06 -5.56 2.85
N ALA A 379 20.49 -5.01 3.99
CA ALA A 379 19.59 -4.63 5.05
C ALA A 379 18.49 -3.68 4.54
N SER A 380 17.29 -3.93 5.00
CA SER A 380 16.12 -3.08 4.72
C SER A 380 15.22 -3.06 5.94
N ASN A 381 14.31 -2.11 6.00
CA ASN A 381 13.30 -2.10 7.03
C ASN A 381 12.08 -2.90 6.57
N SER A 382 11.35 -3.44 7.51
CA SER A 382 10.04 -4.05 7.28
C SER A 382 8.94 -3.13 7.80
N SER A 383 7.77 -3.29 7.26
CA SER A 383 6.52 -2.76 7.80
C SER A 383 5.55 -3.90 8.02
N GLY A 384 4.45 -3.58 8.63
CA GLY A 384 3.38 -4.54 8.85
C GLY A 384 2.29 -3.94 9.72
N SER A 385 1.33 -4.77 10.02
CA SER A 385 0.25 -4.44 10.93
C SER A 385 0.14 -5.50 12.02
N ALA A 386 -0.37 -5.10 13.15
CA ALA A 386 -0.49 -5.94 14.33
C ALA A 386 -1.92 -5.94 14.89
N ALA A 387 -2.18 -6.95 15.72
CA ALA A 387 -3.26 -6.94 16.69
C ALA A 387 -2.75 -6.30 17.98
N LEU A 388 -3.52 -5.36 18.53
CA LEU A 388 -3.25 -4.65 19.77
C LEU A 388 -4.34 -4.95 20.79
N ILE A 389 -3.99 -4.98 22.08
CA ILE A 389 -4.92 -5.09 23.21
C ILE A 389 -4.84 -3.80 24.03
N PHE A 390 -5.96 -3.21 24.34
CA PHE A 390 -6.08 -1.97 25.12
C PHE A 390 -6.40 -2.22 26.57
#